data_be826875285d5d5b91a8fd008b8fa354
#
_entry.id   be826875285d5d5b91a8fd008b8fa354
#
_cell.length_a   1.000
_cell.length_b   1.000
_cell.length_c   1.000
_cell.angle_alpha   90.00
_cell.angle_beta   90.00
_cell.angle_gamma   90.00
#
_symmetry.space_group_name_H-M   'P 1'
#
loop_
_entity.id
_entity.type
_entity.pdbx_description
1 polymer ?
#
loop_
_entity_poly.entity_id
_entity_poly.type
_entity_poly.pdbx_seq_one_letter_code
_entity_poly.pdbx_strand_id
1 'polypeptide(L)'
;GLGDVYKRQWNVNIGVVDRILLNFQRTTGLFGSILWTKLFSVTFLALSCLGTKGVKEEKIKWAHIWTALSAGVVLFFFNWWLLSLPVPLMARTAFYILTLAVGYLCLLAAGVWISRLLKQDLMDDVFNNENESFMQETRLIENEYSVNLPTRFYYGKKWNNGWINVVNPFRASIVLGTP
;
A
#
# COMPACT_ATOMS: atom_id res chain seq x y z
N GLY A 1 -34.43 -4.97 5.53
CA GLY A 1 -32.98 -5.02 5.65
C GLY A 1 -32.43 -6.31 5.05
N LEU A 2 -31.10 -6.44 4.93
CA LEU A 2 -30.45 -7.66 4.39
C LEU A 2 -30.91 -8.93 5.11
N GLY A 3 -31.17 -8.89 6.42
CA GLY A 3 -31.68 -10.04 7.19
C GLY A 3 -33.04 -10.55 6.73
N ASP A 4 -33.93 -9.68 6.24
CA ASP A 4 -35.25 -10.09 5.76
C ASP A 4 -35.14 -10.77 4.39
N VAL A 5 -34.16 -10.43 3.58
CA VAL A 5 -33.87 -11.05 2.30
C VAL A 5 -33.38 -12.48 2.50
N TYR A 6 -32.47 -12.71 3.47
CA TYR A 6 -32.00 -14.05 3.79
C TYR A 6 -33.11 -14.95 4.36
N LYS A 7 -33.95 -14.41 5.26
CA LYS A 7 -35.04 -15.18 5.89
C LYS A 7 -36.08 -15.65 4.86
N ARG A 8 -36.42 -14.81 3.90
CA ARG A 8 -37.43 -15.12 2.87
C ARG A 8 -36.94 -16.04 1.77
N GLN A 9 -35.63 -16.01 1.46
CA GLN A 9 -35.10 -16.73 0.32
C GLN A 9 -34.49 -18.10 0.63
N TRP A 10 -33.80 -18.21 1.75
CA TRP A 10 -32.98 -19.40 2.00
C TRP A 10 -33.55 -20.27 3.13
N ASN A 11 -34.65 -19.87 3.72
CA ASN A 11 -35.34 -20.57 4.84
C ASN A 11 -34.38 -20.97 5.99
N VAL A 12 -33.25 -20.26 6.11
CA VAL A 12 -32.23 -20.52 7.14
C VAL A 12 -32.56 -19.68 8.37
N ASN A 13 -33.25 -20.29 9.32
CA ASN A 13 -33.60 -19.63 10.56
C ASN A 13 -32.59 -20.02 11.65
N ILE A 14 -31.43 -19.37 11.64
CA ILE A 14 -30.42 -19.51 12.70
C ILE A 14 -30.69 -18.42 13.75
N GLY A 15 -31.59 -18.71 14.69
CA GLY A 15 -32.04 -17.74 15.69
C GLY A 15 -30.94 -17.09 16.53
N VAL A 16 -29.79 -17.74 16.68
CA VAL A 16 -28.60 -17.20 17.37
C VAL A 16 -27.92 -16.15 16.52
N VAL A 17 -27.70 -16.40 15.22
CA VAL A 17 -27.07 -15.45 14.30
C VAL A 17 -27.94 -14.21 14.13
N ASP A 18 -29.25 -14.38 14.01
CA ASP A 18 -30.19 -13.26 13.91
C ASP A 18 -30.13 -12.35 15.16
N ARG A 19 -30.06 -12.95 16.36
CA ARG A 19 -29.93 -12.17 17.60
C ARG A 19 -28.61 -11.41 17.68
N ILE A 20 -27.51 -12.04 17.30
CA ILE A 20 -26.20 -11.39 17.28
C ILE A 20 -26.20 -10.22 16.29
N LEU A 21 -26.70 -10.42 15.08
CA LEU A 21 -26.77 -9.39 14.04
C LEU A 21 -27.68 -8.24 14.47
N LEU A 22 -28.84 -8.52 15.07
CA LEU A 22 -29.75 -7.50 15.57
C LEU A 22 -29.17 -6.69 16.73
N ASN A 23 -28.48 -7.36 17.67
CA ASN A 23 -27.81 -6.67 18.76
C ASN A 23 -26.67 -5.79 18.23
N PHE A 24 -25.87 -6.32 17.30
CA PHE A 24 -24.81 -5.57 16.67
C PHE A 24 -25.35 -4.37 15.88
N GLN A 25 -26.44 -4.51 15.14
CA GLN A 25 -27.11 -3.42 14.44
C GLN A 25 -27.61 -2.36 15.41
N ARG A 26 -28.24 -2.75 16.53
CA ARG A 26 -28.74 -1.80 17.55
C ARG A 26 -27.62 -1.02 18.23
N THR A 27 -26.49 -1.70 18.50
CA THR A 27 -25.37 -1.08 19.24
C THR A 27 -24.52 -0.19 18.33
N THR A 28 -24.29 -0.58 17.09
CA THR A 28 -23.36 0.10 16.17
C THR A 28 -24.07 0.93 15.09
N GLY A 29 -25.36 0.69 14.84
CA GLY A 29 -26.08 1.28 13.71
C GLY A 29 -25.61 0.82 12.33
N LEU A 30 -24.63 -0.10 12.28
CA LEU A 30 -23.87 -0.48 11.07
C LEU A 30 -24.74 -1.06 9.96
N PHE A 31 -25.74 -1.86 10.27
CA PHE A 31 -26.61 -2.50 9.28
C PHE A 31 -27.90 -1.74 8.98
N GLY A 32 -28.05 -0.54 9.54
CA GLY A 32 -29.21 0.31 9.32
C GLY A 32 -29.23 0.94 7.92
N SER A 33 -28.07 1.19 7.33
CA SER A 33 -27.93 1.75 5.98
C SER A 33 -26.82 1.04 5.19
N ILE A 34 -27.09 0.76 3.92
CA ILE A 34 -26.10 0.16 3.03
C ILE A 34 -24.86 1.04 2.87
N LEU A 35 -25.04 2.36 2.82
CA LEU A 35 -23.93 3.31 2.69
C LEU A 35 -23.03 3.31 3.93
N TRP A 36 -23.59 3.30 5.12
CA TRP A 36 -22.81 3.25 6.36
C TRP A 36 -21.98 1.98 6.47
N THR A 37 -22.57 0.84 6.11
CA THR A 37 -21.85 -0.45 6.08
C THR A 37 -20.68 -0.44 5.10
N LYS A 38 -20.89 0.12 3.91
CA LYS A 38 -19.85 0.26 2.90
C LYS A 38 -18.73 1.20 3.34
N LEU A 39 -19.06 2.37 3.88
CA LEU A 39 -18.08 3.33 4.41
C LEU A 39 -17.26 2.73 5.54
N PHE A 40 -17.90 2.03 6.46
CA PHE A 40 -17.20 1.34 7.54
C PHE A 40 -16.23 0.28 7.02
N SER A 41 -16.65 -0.53 6.04
CA SER A 41 -15.78 -1.52 5.40
C SER A 41 -14.57 -0.89 4.73
N VAL A 42 -14.75 0.23 4.03
CA VAL A 42 -13.64 0.97 3.40
C VAL A 42 -12.71 1.58 4.42
N THR A 43 -13.24 2.11 5.54
CA THR A 43 -12.40 2.64 6.62
C THR A 43 -11.53 1.55 7.24
N PHE A 44 -12.11 0.38 7.51
CA PHE A 44 -11.34 -0.79 7.98
C PHE A 44 -10.29 -1.24 6.99
N LEU A 45 -10.61 -1.23 5.71
CA LEU A 45 -9.67 -1.55 4.64
C LEU A 45 -8.51 -0.55 4.62
N ALA A 46 -8.80 0.74 4.71
CA ALA A 46 -7.77 1.79 4.76
C ALA A 46 -6.84 1.62 5.96
N LEU A 47 -7.39 1.35 7.14
CA LEU A 47 -6.59 1.05 8.34
C LEU A 47 -5.72 -0.20 8.17
N SER A 48 -6.25 -1.26 7.57
CA SER A 48 -5.51 -2.49 7.27
C SER A 48 -4.34 -2.23 6.30
N CYS A 49 -4.55 -1.39 5.28
CA CYS A 49 -3.51 -1.03 4.31
C CYS A 49 -2.35 -0.24 4.94
N LEU A 50 -2.59 0.51 6.02
CA LEU A 50 -1.52 1.22 6.76
C LEU A 50 -0.51 0.25 7.39
N GLY A 51 -0.93 -0.97 7.74
CA GLY A 51 -0.07 -2.01 8.31
C GLY A 51 0.84 -2.71 7.29
N THR A 52 0.69 -2.50 5.99
CA THR A 52 1.49 -3.18 4.97
C THR A 52 2.94 -2.72 5.00
N LYS A 53 3.89 -3.67 4.85
CA LYS A 53 5.32 -3.35 4.77
C LYS A 53 5.63 -2.74 3.40
N GLY A 54 6.50 -1.72 3.38
CA GLY A 54 7.06 -1.20 2.14
C GLY A 54 7.90 -2.30 1.46
N VAL A 55 7.67 -2.52 0.18
CA VAL A 55 8.49 -3.40 -0.66
C VAL A 55 8.93 -2.57 -1.84
N LYS A 56 10.21 -2.63 -2.18
CA LYS A 56 10.77 -1.95 -3.34
C LYS A 56 10.29 -2.68 -4.60
N GLU A 57 9.11 -2.32 -5.08
CA GLU A 57 8.58 -2.81 -6.36
C GLU A 57 8.79 -1.72 -7.42
N GLU A 58 9.73 -1.94 -8.30
CA GLU A 58 10.23 -0.97 -9.29
C GLU A 58 9.22 -0.56 -10.37
N LYS A 59 8.01 -1.13 -10.44
CA LYS A 59 7.16 -1.00 -11.64
C LYS A 59 5.72 -0.58 -11.42
N ILE A 60 5.32 -0.19 -10.22
CA ILE A 60 3.95 0.29 -10.00
C ILE A 60 3.84 1.73 -10.47
N LYS A 61 3.13 1.95 -11.59
CA LYS A 61 2.82 3.28 -12.10
C LYS A 61 1.55 3.82 -11.43
N TRP A 62 1.51 5.09 -11.13
CA TRP A 62 0.33 5.79 -10.62
C TRP A 62 -0.93 5.55 -11.46
N ALA A 63 -0.77 5.35 -12.78
CA ALA A 63 -1.89 5.03 -13.65
C ALA A 63 -2.63 3.75 -13.24
N HIS A 64 -1.91 2.68 -12.88
CA HIS A 64 -2.54 1.42 -12.45
C HIS A 64 -3.27 1.56 -11.11
N ILE A 65 -2.75 2.41 -10.22
CA ILE A 65 -3.40 2.70 -8.95
C ILE A 65 -4.72 3.43 -9.18
N TRP A 66 -4.72 4.46 -10.02
CA TRP A 66 -5.92 5.22 -10.32
C TRP A 66 -6.97 4.39 -11.04
N THR A 67 -6.59 3.51 -11.97
CA THR A 67 -7.53 2.60 -12.63
C THR A 67 -8.13 1.59 -11.65
N ALA A 68 -7.34 0.98 -10.78
CA ALA A 68 -7.84 0.05 -9.77
C ALA A 68 -8.74 0.76 -8.74
N LEU A 69 -8.37 1.96 -8.31
CA LEU A 69 -9.14 2.76 -7.36
C LEU A 69 -10.50 3.16 -7.95
N SER A 70 -10.51 3.72 -9.16
CA SER A 70 -11.75 4.14 -9.83
C SER A 70 -12.69 2.97 -10.12
N ALA A 71 -12.16 1.86 -10.64
CA ALA A 71 -12.92 0.64 -10.86
C ALA A 71 -13.47 0.09 -9.53
N GLY A 72 -12.66 0.07 -8.47
CA GLY A 72 -13.07 -0.36 -7.15
C GLY A 72 -14.21 0.49 -6.57
N VAL A 73 -14.08 1.82 -6.65
CA VAL A 73 -15.13 2.74 -6.18
C VAL A 73 -16.44 2.54 -6.95
N VAL A 74 -16.36 2.47 -8.27
CA VAL A 74 -17.56 2.27 -9.11
C VAL A 74 -18.23 0.94 -8.79
N LEU A 75 -17.51 -0.16 -8.80
CA LEU A 75 -18.07 -1.49 -8.55
C LEU A 75 -18.56 -1.67 -7.10
N PHE A 76 -17.91 -1.04 -6.13
CA PHE A 76 -18.28 -1.20 -4.73
C PHE A 76 -19.45 -0.32 -4.32
N PHE A 77 -19.47 0.95 -4.74
CA PHE A 77 -20.51 1.89 -4.31
C PHE A 77 -21.73 1.91 -5.24
N PHE A 78 -21.54 1.82 -6.55
CA PHE A 78 -22.63 1.98 -7.52
C PHE A 78 -23.30 0.67 -7.97
N ASN A 79 -23.01 -0.45 -7.34
CA ASN A 79 -23.60 -1.75 -7.68
C ASN A 79 -25.09 -1.91 -7.29
N TRP A 80 -25.69 -0.94 -6.61
CA TRP A 80 -27.08 -1.01 -6.16
C TRP A 80 -28.09 -1.10 -7.31
N TRP A 81 -27.78 -0.55 -8.49
CA TRP A 81 -28.63 -0.64 -9.67
C TRP A 81 -28.82 -2.09 -10.18
N LEU A 82 -27.88 -3.00 -9.87
CA LEU A 82 -28.00 -4.43 -10.18
C LEU A 82 -29.20 -5.08 -9.47
N LEU A 83 -29.63 -4.52 -8.36
CA LEU A 83 -30.79 -5.02 -7.60
C LEU A 83 -32.11 -4.72 -8.31
N SER A 84 -32.15 -3.79 -9.26
CA SER A 84 -33.32 -3.42 -10.03
C SER A 84 -33.44 -4.17 -11.37
N LEU A 85 -32.48 -5.02 -11.71
CA LEU A 85 -32.50 -5.79 -12.95
C LEU A 85 -33.66 -6.82 -12.97
N PRO A 86 -34.34 -7.00 -14.11
CA PRO A 86 -35.43 -7.97 -14.29
C PRO A 86 -34.90 -9.40 -14.50
N VAL A 87 -34.13 -9.91 -13.53
CA VAL A 87 -33.51 -11.26 -13.52
C VAL A 87 -34.01 -12.03 -12.31
N PRO A 88 -34.01 -13.39 -12.34
CA PRO A 88 -34.34 -14.20 -11.20
C PRO A 88 -33.56 -13.75 -9.95
N LEU A 89 -34.23 -13.77 -8.81
CA LEU A 89 -33.72 -13.21 -7.57
C LEU A 89 -32.37 -13.82 -7.14
N MET A 90 -32.17 -15.12 -7.34
CA MET A 90 -30.90 -15.79 -7.07
C MET A 90 -29.74 -15.23 -7.93
N ALA A 91 -29.96 -15.10 -9.23
CA ALA A 91 -28.95 -14.58 -10.15
C ALA A 91 -28.60 -13.13 -9.80
N ARG A 92 -29.59 -12.30 -9.52
CA ARG A 92 -29.43 -10.90 -9.11
C ARG A 92 -28.58 -10.77 -7.85
N THR A 93 -28.89 -11.57 -6.83
CA THR A 93 -28.13 -11.58 -5.56
C THR A 93 -26.69 -12.06 -5.77
N ALA A 94 -26.49 -13.08 -6.59
CA ALA A 94 -25.17 -13.60 -6.93
C ALA A 94 -24.33 -12.54 -7.66
N PHE A 95 -24.88 -11.87 -8.67
CA PHE A 95 -24.20 -10.77 -9.38
C PHE A 95 -23.86 -9.60 -8.44
N TYR A 96 -24.78 -9.24 -7.56
CA TYR A 96 -24.53 -8.18 -6.58
C TYR A 96 -23.37 -8.53 -5.64
N ILE A 97 -23.34 -9.75 -5.09
CA ILE A 97 -22.26 -10.19 -4.19
C ILE A 97 -20.92 -10.27 -4.94
N LEU A 98 -20.93 -10.79 -6.16
CA LEU A 98 -19.73 -10.92 -6.98
C LEU A 98 -19.12 -9.55 -7.33
N THR A 99 -19.95 -8.61 -7.79
CA THR A 99 -19.47 -7.24 -8.10
C THR A 99 -18.99 -6.51 -6.86
N LEU A 100 -19.64 -6.71 -5.71
CA LEU A 100 -19.22 -6.14 -4.43
C LEU A 100 -17.85 -6.71 -4.00
N ALA A 101 -17.65 -8.03 -4.14
CA ALA A 101 -16.39 -8.68 -3.82
C ALA A 101 -15.25 -8.22 -4.74
N VAL A 102 -15.49 -8.16 -6.04
CA VAL A 102 -14.48 -7.66 -7.01
C VAL A 102 -14.15 -6.20 -6.74
N GLY A 103 -15.15 -5.35 -6.48
CA GLY A 103 -14.94 -3.95 -6.12
C GLY A 103 -14.10 -3.80 -4.84
N TYR A 104 -14.37 -4.62 -3.83
CA TYR A 104 -13.59 -4.62 -2.60
C TYR A 104 -12.13 -5.04 -2.82
N LEU A 105 -11.88 -6.09 -3.64
CA LEU A 105 -10.54 -6.53 -3.98
C LEU A 105 -9.76 -5.47 -4.78
N CYS A 106 -10.41 -4.75 -5.69
CA CYS A 106 -9.80 -3.64 -6.41
C CYS A 106 -9.39 -2.50 -5.46
N LEU A 107 -10.26 -2.15 -4.50
CA LEU A 107 -9.95 -1.14 -3.48
C LEU A 107 -8.80 -1.57 -2.58
N LEU A 108 -8.77 -2.85 -2.19
CA LEU A 108 -7.69 -3.43 -1.38
C LEU A 108 -6.36 -3.39 -2.13
N ALA A 109 -6.33 -3.80 -3.40
CA ALA A 109 -5.13 -3.73 -4.23
C ALA A 109 -4.62 -2.29 -4.37
N ALA A 110 -5.50 -1.34 -4.69
CA ALA A 110 -5.16 0.07 -4.78
C ALA A 110 -4.62 0.62 -3.46
N GLY A 111 -5.25 0.30 -2.33
CA GLY A 111 -4.82 0.72 -1.00
C GLY A 111 -3.44 0.18 -0.62
N VAL A 112 -3.16 -1.10 -0.92
CA VAL A 112 -1.85 -1.71 -0.70
C VAL A 112 -0.78 -1.02 -1.57
N TRP A 113 -1.05 -0.77 -2.85
CA TRP A 113 -0.10 -0.11 -3.74
C TRP A 113 0.19 1.33 -3.30
N ILE A 114 -0.83 2.09 -2.91
CA ILE A 114 -0.66 3.45 -2.35
C ILE A 114 0.22 3.39 -1.10
N SER A 115 -0.08 2.49 -0.16
CA SER A 115 0.69 2.36 1.08
C SER A 115 2.15 1.98 0.82
N ARG A 116 2.41 1.11 -0.17
CA ARG A 116 3.78 0.73 -0.56
C ARG A 116 4.54 1.90 -1.16
N LEU A 117 3.93 2.67 -2.08
CA LEU A 117 4.56 3.84 -2.68
C LEU A 117 4.87 4.92 -1.65
N LEU A 118 3.90 5.25 -0.77
CA LEU A 118 4.12 6.24 0.28
C LEU A 118 5.25 5.84 1.24
N LYS A 119 5.35 4.55 1.56
CA LYS A 119 6.43 4.06 2.43
C LYS A 119 7.77 3.97 1.71
N GLN A 120 7.78 3.74 0.41
CA GLN A 120 8.98 3.78 -0.41
C GLN A 120 9.59 5.18 -0.40
N ASP A 121 8.76 6.21 -0.62
CA ASP A 121 9.20 7.62 -0.58
C ASP A 121 9.69 8.04 0.82
N LEU A 122 9.09 7.46 1.89
CA LEU A 122 9.51 7.70 3.27
C LEU A 122 10.78 6.91 3.68
N MET A 123 11.10 5.85 2.96
CA MET A 123 12.32 5.06 3.17
C MET A 123 13.51 5.57 2.36
N ASP A 124 13.30 6.55 1.48
CA ASP A 124 14.42 7.29 0.91
C ASP A 124 15.16 7.99 2.05
N ASP A 125 16.44 7.74 2.10
CA ASP A 125 17.39 7.98 3.17
C ASP A 125 17.13 9.31 3.90
N VAL A 126 16.67 9.26 5.15
CA VAL A 126 16.37 10.44 5.98
C VAL A 126 17.62 11.33 6.12
N PHE A 127 18.80 10.76 5.90
CA PHE A 127 20.09 11.46 5.95
C PHE A 127 20.56 12.00 4.61
N ASN A 128 19.90 11.66 3.50
CA ASN A 128 20.30 12.08 2.14
C ASN A 128 19.13 12.69 1.36
N ASN A 129 18.52 13.73 1.91
CA ASN A 129 17.40 14.47 1.28
C ASN A 129 17.75 15.11 -0.07
N GLU A 130 19.03 15.30 -0.37
CA GLU A 130 19.48 15.97 -1.59
C GLU A 130 20.28 15.04 -2.54
N ASN A 131 20.22 13.70 -2.35
CA ASN A 131 21.05 12.73 -3.07
C ASN A 131 22.55 13.04 -2.98
N GLU A 132 22.98 13.55 -1.84
CA GLU A 132 24.39 13.82 -1.59
C GLU A 132 25.15 12.53 -1.30
N SER A 133 26.35 12.44 -1.83
CA SER A 133 27.28 11.37 -1.47
C SER A 133 27.92 11.67 -0.11
N PHE A 134 28.44 10.63 0.56
CA PHE A 134 29.23 10.86 1.74
C PHE A 134 30.44 11.78 1.44
N MET A 135 30.67 12.74 2.32
CA MET A 135 31.79 13.64 2.20
C MET A 135 33.10 12.84 2.21
N GLN A 136 33.93 13.05 1.20
CA GLN A 136 35.23 12.41 1.06
C GLN A 136 36.34 13.41 1.42
N GLU A 137 37.51 12.89 1.80
CA GLU A 137 38.69 13.75 2.05
C GLU A 137 39.10 14.45 0.76
N THR A 138 39.24 15.76 0.81
CA THR A 138 39.65 16.58 -0.34
C THR A 138 41.16 16.69 -0.47
N ARG A 139 41.91 16.36 0.59
CA ARG A 139 43.37 16.45 0.61
C ARG A 139 43.99 15.14 0.13
N LEU A 140 44.98 15.26 -0.75
CA LEU A 140 45.85 14.15 -1.09
C LEU A 140 46.87 13.98 0.05
N ILE A 141 46.87 12.83 0.71
CA ILE A 141 47.85 12.45 1.74
C ILE A 141 48.72 11.37 1.09
N GLU A 142 49.94 11.75 0.77
CA GLU A 142 50.89 10.89 0.09
C GLU A 142 52.07 10.56 0.98
N ASN A 143 52.46 9.28 1.05
CA ASN A 143 53.69 8.81 1.64
C ASN A 143 54.26 7.69 0.78
N GLU A 144 55.45 7.19 1.13
CA GLU A 144 56.19 6.17 0.37
C GLU A 144 55.39 4.89 0.08
N TYR A 145 54.37 4.57 0.88
CA TYR A 145 53.57 3.35 0.82
C TYR A 145 52.06 3.62 0.61
N SER A 146 51.65 4.85 0.36
CA SER A 146 50.25 5.19 0.21
C SER A 146 49.67 4.78 -1.15
N VAL A 147 48.45 4.26 -1.12
CA VAL A 147 47.63 4.05 -2.32
C VAL A 147 46.48 5.05 -2.29
N ASN A 148 46.50 5.98 -3.25
CA ASN A 148 45.51 7.05 -3.29
C ASN A 148 44.61 6.89 -4.50
N LEU A 149 43.29 6.79 -4.26
CA LEU A 149 42.28 6.63 -5.30
C LEU A 149 41.53 7.95 -5.49
N PRO A 150 41.53 8.55 -6.68
CA PRO A 150 40.75 9.73 -6.96
C PRO A 150 39.26 9.38 -6.96
N THR A 151 38.46 10.20 -6.28
CA THR A 151 37.02 10.05 -6.19
C THR A 151 36.29 11.33 -6.55
N ARG A 152 35.04 11.23 -6.91
CA ARG A 152 34.13 12.37 -7.04
C ARG A 152 32.92 12.14 -6.14
N PHE A 153 32.56 13.17 -5.40
CA PHE A 153 31.39 13.13 -4.54
C PHE A 153 30.54 14.39 -4.72
N TYR A 154 29.24 14.23 -4.57
CA TYR A 154 28.26 15.31 -4.68
C TYR A 154 27.91 15.80 -3.29
N TYR A 155 28.30 17.03 -2.96
CA TYR A 155 28.03 17.64 -1.65
C TYR A 155 27.87 19.14 -1.79
N GLY A 156 26.93 19.74 -1.05
CA GLY A 156 26.62 21.17 -1.14
C GLY A 156 26.13 21.60 -2.53
N LYS A 157 25.34 20.76 -3.19
CA LYS A 157 24.80 20.97 -4.56
C LYS A 157 25.88 21.08 -5.65
N LYS A 158 27.09 20.58 -5.38
CA LYS A 158 28.23 20.61 -6.31
C LYS A 158 28.96 19.29 -6.34
N TRP A 159 29.52 18.97 -7.50
CA TRP A 159 30.47 17.87 -7.63
C TRP A 159 31.83 18.35 -7.15
N ASN A 160 32.38 17.65 -6.16
CA ASN A 160 33.69 17.88 -5.58
C ASN A 160 34.62 16.71 -5.92
N ASN A 161 35.91 16.99 -6.07
CA ASN A 161 36.91 15.97 -6.19
C ASN A 161 37.44 15.63 -4.79
N GLY A 162 37.65 14.35 -4.54
CA GLY A 162 38.17 13.85 -3.29
C GLY A 162 39.16 12.71 -3.50
N TRP A 163 39.70 12.22 -2.41
CA TRP A 163 40.69 11.15 -2.39
C TRP A 163 40.32 10.12 -1.33
N ILE A 164 40.44 8.84 -1.68
CA ILE A 164 40.51 7.78 -0.71
C ILE A 164 41.98 7.52 -0.45
N ASN A 165 42.49 7.99 0.69
CA ASN A 165 43.89 7.90 1.06
C ASN A 165 44.12 6.64 1.93
N VAL A 166 44.71 5.60 1.36
CA VAL A 166 45.14 4.42 2.12
C VAL A 166 46.62 4.62 2.47
N VAL A 167 46.85 5.22 3.64
CA VAL A 167 48.19 5.65 4.04
C VAL A 167 49.10 4.49 4.45
N ASN A 168 48.52 3.34 4.83
CA ASN A 168 49.31 2.18 5.32
C ASN A 168 48.67 0.86 4.86
N PRO A 169 48.86 0.44 3.60
CA PRO A 169 48.22 -0.75 3.01
C PRO A 169 48.73 -2.09 3.58
N PHE A 170 49.73 -2.09 4.43
CA PHE A 170 50.27 -3.33 5.04
C PHE A 170 49.33 -3.97 6.05
N ARG A 171 48.26 -3.26 6.48
CA ARG A 171 47.17 -3.84 7.24
C ARG A 171 46.08 -4.25 6.27
N ALA A 172 45.58 -5.46 6.43
CA ALA A 172 44.53 -5.97 5.57
C ALA A 172 43.35 -4.98 5.48
N SER A 173 42.96 -4.58 4.26
CA SER A 173 41.81 -3.75 4.01
C SER A 173 40.73 -4.58 3.32
N ILE A 174 39.48 -4.51 3.84
CA ILE A 174 38.32 -5.17 3.25
C ILE A 174 37.49 -4.09 2.59
N VAL A 175 37.28 -4.20 1.28
CA VAL A 175 36.35 -3.35 0.54
C VAL A 175 35.04 -4.13 0.37
N LEU A 176 34.01 -3.71 1.08
CA LEU A 176 32.67 -4.27 0.96
C LEU A 176 31.86 -3.40 0.02
N GLY A 177 31.48 -3.95 -1.12
CA GLY A 177 30.51 -3.35 -2.04
C GLY A 177 29.11 -3.87 -1.73
N THR A 178 28.10 -2.99 -1.76
CA THR A 178 26.71 -3.41 -1.86
C THR A 178 26.36 -3.59 -3.34
N PRO A 179 25.67 -4.66 -3.70
CA PRO A 179 25.22 -4.89 -5.08
C PRO A 179 24.20 -3.85 -5.54
#